data_56a8a0df76df5dbe9fa09694ca5bb32e
#
_entry.id   56a8a0df76df5dbe9fa09694ca5bb32e
#
_cell.length_a   1.000
_cell.length_b   1.000
_cell.length_c   1.000
_cell.angle_alpha   90.00
_cell.angle_beta   90.00
_cell.angle_gamma   90.00
#
_symmetry.space_group_name_H-M   'P 1'
#
loop_
_entity.id
_entity.type
_entity.pdbx_description
1 polymer ?
#
loop_
_entity_poly.entity_id
_entity_poly.type
_entity_poly.pdbx_seq_one_letter_code
_entity_poly.pdbx_strand_id
1 'polypeptide(L)'
;MTRSRTGTISRMTSLEGKTALVTGASKGIGKAIALAYGEAGANVVATARTQSEIDEVTKAITHQGSQALGVTADLGVESDIYELADTATQAFGAIDILVNNAAIIHPRIAVADFDPDLWRDVLNVNLTGAFLTTQRVLPAMIDRGYGKIINISSIGGRKGGAGRGAYRVTKAGLISLTETLAAELYEFGINVNAICPGGTDTEGFREAFNTTGRSENPKLMDPAEIAEVALFLASDASSSITGTAIDSFGGSNPLFG
;
A
#
# COMPACT_ATOMS: atom_id res chain seq x y z
N MET A 1 19.69 -23.99 28.17
CA MET A 1 19.40 -22.56 27.91
C MET A 1 18.72 -22.45 26.58
N THR A 2 17.41 -22.54 26.52
CA THR A 2 16.57 -22.39 25.35
C THR A 2 16.38 -20.90 25.06
N ARG A 3 17.12 -20.33 24.10
CA ARG A 3 16.85 -18.98 23.59
C ARG A 3 15.47 -18.99 22.93
N SER A 4 14.55 -18.18 23.47
CA SER A 4 13.20 -17.99 22.92
C SER A 4 13.30 -17.56 21.45
N ARG A 5 12.80 -18.38 20.54
CA ARG A 5 12.72 -18.07 19.08
C ARG A 5 11.81 -16.87 18.78
N THR A 6 10.88 -16.54 19.66
CA THR A 6 9.97 -15.41 19.52
C THR A 6 10.67 -14.04 19.54
N GLY A 7 11.70 -13.84 20.37
CA GLY A 7 12.43 -12.58 20.46
C GLY A 7 13.32 -12.26 19.23
N THR A 8 13.67 -13.27 18.43
CA THR A 8 14.53 -13.08 17.25
C THR A 8 13.71 -12.67 16.01
N ILE A 9 12.51 -13.21 15.85
CA ILE A 9 11.59 -12.87 14.74
C ILE A 9 11.06 -11.45 14.89
N SER A 10 10.70 -11.04 16.12
CA SER A 10 10.26 -9.66 16.44
C SER A 10 11.32 -8.58 16.10
N ARG A 11 12.61 -8.92 16.15
CA ARG A 11 13.69 -8.00 15.76
C ARG A 11 13.90 -7.89 14.25
N MET A 12 13.55 -8.90 13.46
CA MET A 12 13.78 -8.91 12.01
C MET A 12 12.83 -7.99 11.24
N THR A 13 11.65 -7.73 11.76
CA THR A 13 10.62 -6.88 11.14
C THR A 13 10.27 -5.65 12.00
N SER A 14 11.16 -5.25 12.91
CA SER A 14 10.97 -4.02 13.69
C SER A 14 11.04 -2.79 12.79
N LEU A 15 10.10 -1.87 12.98
CA LEU A 15 10.07 -0.55 12.35
C LEU A 15 10.28 0.57 13.38
N GLU A 16 10.88 0.25 14.53
CA GLU A 16 11.13 1.20 15.60
C GLU A 16 11.95 2.40 15.11
N GLY A 17 11.48 3.61 15.38
CA GLY A 17 12.10 4.85 14.93
C GLY A 17 11.89 5.19 13.45
N LYS A 18 11.12 4.40 12.70
CA LYS A 18 10.76 4.69 11.31
C LYS A 18 9.43 5.42 11.23
N THR A 19 9.29 6.26 10.21
CA THR A 19 8.03 6.93 9.88
C THR A 19 7.47 6.37 8.59
N ALA A 20 6.23 5.88 8.64
CA ALA A 20 5.53 5.28 7.50
C ALA A 20 4.33 6.13 7.09
N LEU A 21 4.22 6.43 5.80
CA LEU A 21 3.02 7.00 5.18
C LEU A 21 2.26 5.89 4.44
N VAL A 22 1.01 5.63 4.85
CA VAL A 22 0.14 4.62 4.24
C VAL A 22 -1.07 5.28 3.62
N THR A 23 -1.21 5.18 2.29
CA THR A 23 -2.34 5.76 1.56
C THR A 23 -3.52 4.79 1.47
N GLY A 24 -4.76 5.32 1.53
CA GLY A 24 -5.97 4.48 1.57
C GLY A 24 -6.03 3.62 2.84
N ALA A 25 -5.61 4.17 3.98
CA ALA A 25 -5.42 3.43 5.24
C ALA A 25 -6.69 3.24 6.07
N SER A 26 -7.86 3.76 5.64
CA SER A 26 -9.09 3.68 6.44
C SER A 26 -9.71 2.29 6.51
N LYS A 27 -9.48 1.43 5.51
CA LYS A 27 -10.09 0.10 5.40
C LYS A 27 -9.23 -0.89 4.61
N GLY A 28 -9.63 -2.15 4.63
CA GLY A 28 -9.02 -3.22 3.83
C GLY A 28 -7.53 -3.39 4.06
N ILE A 29 -6.78 -3.56 2.96
CA ILE A 29 -5.32 -3.80 2.99
C ILE A 29 -4.57 -2.63 3.63
N GLY A 30 -4.92 -1.38 3.28
CA GLY A 30 -4.24 -0.20 3.84
C GLY A 30 -4.39 -0.09 5.36
N LYS A 31 -5.59 -0.36 5.89
CA LYS A 31 -5.83 -0.41 7.34
C LYS A 31 -4.98 -1.50 8.01
N ALA A 32 -4.97 -2.70 7.43
CA ALA A 32 -4.19 -3.81 7.97
C ALA A 32 -2.68 -3.50 7.98
N ILE A 33 -2.15 -2.87 6.92
CA ILE A 33 -0.76 -2.42 6.85
C ILE A 33 -0.46 -1.36 7.90
N ALA A 34 -1.31 -0.34 8.03
CA ALA A 34 -1.13 0.74 9.01
C ALA A 34 -1.08 0.20 10.45
N LEU A 35 -1.97 -0.74 10.79
CA LEU A 35 -2.01 -1.39 12.10
C LEU A 35 -0.76 -2.25 12.35
N ALA A 36 -0.34 -3.06 11.36
CA ALA A 36 0.85 -3.89 11.47
C ALA A 36 2.13 -3.06 11.62
N TYR A 37 2.23 -1.92 10.93
CA TYR A 37 3.38 -1.02 11.08
C TYR A 37 3.40 -0.34 12.44
N GLY A 38 2.23 0.06 12.97
CA GLY A 38 2.11 0.55 14.35
C GLY A 38 2.57 -0.50 15.36
N GLU A 39 2.11 -1.74 15.24
CA GLU A 39 2.51 -2.85 16.11
C GLU A 39 4.03 -3.13 16.03
N ALA A 40 4.64 -2.92 14.86
CA ALA A 40 6.08 -3.04 14.65
C ALA A 40 6.90 -1.83 15.15
N GLY A 41 6.26 -0.81 15.75
CA GLY A 41 6.91 0.35 16.38
C GLY A 41 7.12 1.57 15.48
N ALA A 42 6.51 1.60 14.28
CA ALA A 42 6.60 2.78 13.41
C ALA A 42 5.71 3.93 13.90
N ASN A 43 6.15 5.18 13.64
CA ASN A 43 5.23 6.31 13.55
C ASN A 43 4.43 6.20 12.25
N VAL A 44 3.10 6.22 12.31
CA VAL A 44 2.26 5.99 11.14
C VAL A 44 1.46 7.23 10.76
N VAL A 45 1.64 7.71 9.54
CA VAL A 45 0.73 8.65 8.90
C VAL A 45 -0.27 7.85 8.07
N ALA A 46 -1.53 7.85 8.51
CA ALA A 46 -2.63 7.19 7.83
C ALA A 46 -3.45 8.21 7.05
N THR A 47 -3.66 7.99 5.74
CA THR A 47 -4.48 8.90 4.94
C THR A 47 -5.58 8.18 4.17
N ALA A 48 -6.73 8.81 4.09
CA ALA A 48 -7.87 8.49 3.24
C ALA A 48 -8.79 9.73 3.14
N ARG A 49 -9.95 9.58 2.47
CA ARG A 49 -10.88 10.70 2.26
C ARG A 49 -11.82 10.97 3.43
N THR A 50 -12.02 10.01 4.34
CA THR A 50 -12.98 10.09 5.43
C THR A 50 -12.29 10.21 6.78
N GLN A 51 -12.40 11.37 7.42
CA GLN A 51 -11.72 11.68 8.69
C GLN A 51 -12.10 10.69 9.81
N SER A 52 -13.39 10.39 9.99
CA SER A 52 -13.82 9.48 11.06
C SER A 52 -13.26 8.07 10.95
N GLU A 53 -13.11 7.54 9.72
CA GLU A 53 -12.52 6.23 9.49
C GLU A 53 -11.01 6.22 9.79
N ILE A 54 -10.31 7.33 9.50
CA ILE A 54 -8.87 7.47 9.81
C ILE A 54 -8.66 7.61 11.31
N ASP A 55 -9.52 8.34 12.00
CA ASP A 55 -9.46 8.51 13.45
C ASP A 55 -9.56 7.19 14.20
N GLU A 56 -10.37 6.25 13.72
CA GLU A 56 -10.44 4.90 14.28
C GLU A 56 -9.11 4.16 14.14
N VAL A 57 -8.47 4.26 12.99
CA VAL A 57 -7.18 3.60 12.72
C VAL A 57 -6.07 4.20 13.59
N THR A 58 -5.98 5.53 13.64
CA THR A 58 -4.95 6.21 14.44
C THR A 58 -5.13 5.96 15.94
N LYS A 59 -6.37 5.92 16.44
CA LYS A 59 -6.66 5.53 17.84
C LYS A 59 -6.19 4.10 18.12
N ALA A 60 -6.45 3.16 17.20
CA ALA A 60 -6.02 1.78 17.37
C ALA A 60 -4.48 1.65 17.42
N ILE A 61 -3.76 2.36 16.54
CA ILE A 61 -2.29 2.40 16.52
C ILE A 61 -1.76 3.01 17.84
N THR A 62 -2.35 4.10 18.29
CA THR A 62 -1.94 4.76 19.54
C THR A 62 -2.16 3.85 20.76
N HIS A 63 -3.23 3.06 20.78
CA HIS A 63 -3.46 2.05 21.82
C HIS A 63 -2.42 0.91 21.81
N GLN A 64 -1.78 0.64 20.66
CA GLN A 64 -0.67 -0.31 20.54
C GLN A 64 0.66 0.27 21.05
N GLY A 65 0.72 1.57 21.39
CA GLY A 65 1.91 2.23 21.94
C GLY A 65 2.74 3.00 20.92
N SER A 66 2.34 3.04 19.66
CA SER A 66 3.02 3.81 18.59
C SER A 66 2.35 5.16 18.35
N GLN A 67 3.07 6.09 17.74
CA GLN A 67 2.50 7.38 17.34
C GLN A 67 1.77 7.25 16.00
N ALA A 68 0.64 7.93 15.86
CA ALA A 68 -0.12 7.97 14.63
C ALA A 68 -0.70 9.34 14.35
N LEU A 69 -0.76 9.71 13.07
CA LEU A 69 -1.37 10.93 12.56
C LEU A 69 -2.35 10.57 11.44
N GLY A 70 -3.59 11.03 11.57
CA GLY A 70 -4.59 10.94 10.51
C GLY A 70 -4.62 12.21 9.67
N VAL A 71 -4.46 12.08 8.35
CA VAL A 71 -4.56 13.21 7.42
C VAL A 71 -5.57 12.88 6.33
N THR A 72 -6.59 13.71 6.19
CA THR A 72 -7.57 13.57 5.11
C THR A 72 -6.96 14.10 3.81
N ALA A 73 -6.97 13.28 2.75
CA ALA A 73 -6.52 13.68 1.42
C ALA A 73 -7.22 12.85 0.34
N ASP A 74 -7.54 13.49 -0.78
CA ASP A 74 -7.92 12.82 -2.02
C ASP A 74 -6.70 12.69 -2.95
N LEU A 75 -6.25 11.48 -3.19
CA LEU A 75 -5.06 11.21 -4.05
C LEU A 75 -5.31 11.49 -5.54
N GLY A 76 -6.53 11.84 -5.92
CA GLY A 76 -6.85 12.40 -7.23
C GLY A 76 -6.61 13.91 -7.34
N VAL A 77 -6.28 14.58 -6.22
CA VAL A 77 -6.07 16.04 -6.12
C VAL A 77 -4.63 16.33 -5.71
N GLU A 78 -3.89 16.98 -6.61
CA GLU A 78 -2.44 17.22 -6.43
C GLU A 78 -2.13 18.09 -5.19
N SER A 79 -2.95 19.13 -4.92
CA SER A 79 -2.78 19.97 -3.72
C SER A 79 -2.89 19.18 -2.43
N ASP A 80 -3.81 18.21 -2.36
CA ASP A 80 -4.01 17.39 -1.18
C ASP A 80 -2.81 16.48 -0.93
N ILE A 81 -2.19 15.96 -2.02
CA ILE A 81 -0.98 15.14 -1.93
C ILE A 81 0.19 15.94 -1.35
N TYR A 82 0.34 17.19 -1.79
CA TYR A 82 1.42 18.05 -1.29
C TYR A 82 1.20 18.42 0.17
N GLU A 83 -0.02 18.80 0.55
CA GLU A 83 -0.39 19.10 1.94
C GLU A 83 -0.20 17.88 2.86
N LEU A 84 -0.59 16.69 2.39
CA LEU A 84 -0.37 15.42 3.09
C LEU A 84 1.11 15.21 3.41
N ALA A 85 1.98 15.33 2.41
CA ALA A 85 3.41 15.09 2.58
C ALA A 85 4.07 16.14 3.49
N ASP A 86 3.66 17.40 3.37
CA ASP A 86 4.16 18.48 4.22
C ASP A 86 3.73 18.31 5.67
N THR A 87 2.45 17.97 5.90
CA THR A 87 1.89 17.69 7.23
C THR A 87 2.59 16.49 7.88
N ALA A 88 2.81 15.41 7.12
CA ALA A 88 3.52 14.23 7.60
C ALA A 88 4.96 14.57 8.01
N THR A 89 5.65 15.35 7.18
CA THR A 89 7.03 15.76 7.44
C THR A 89 7.12 16.71 8.64
N GLN A 90 6.16 17.60 8.83
CA GLN A 90 6.11 18.48 10.01
C GLN A 90 5.92 17.71 11.31
N ALA A 91 5.12 16.65 11.29
CA ALA A 91 4.78 15.87 12.48
C ALA A 91 5.91 14.92 12.91
N PHE A 92 6.52 14.21 11.98
CA PHE A 92 7.43 13.11 12.29
C PHE A 92 8.81 13.22 11.62
N GLY A 93 9.09 14.33 10.96
CA GLY A 93 10.29 14.46 10.14
C GLY A 93 10.12 13.77 8.79
N ALA A 94 11.19 13.23 8.27
CA ALA A 94 11.15 12.63 6.94
C ALA A 94 10.46 11.26 6.94
N ILE A 95 9.74 10.96 5.86
CA ILE A 95 9.10 9.66 5.63
C ILE A 95 10.18 8.63 5.25
N ASP A 96 10.23 7.51 5.98
CA ASP A 96 11.14 6.40 5.71
C ASP A 96 10.49 5.32 4.83
N ILE A 97 9.18 5.14 4.99
CA ILE A 97 8.41 4.10 4.32
C ILE A 97 7.18 4.74 3.67
N LEU A 98 7.00 4.50 2.38
CA LEU A 98 5.80 4.89 1.65
C LEU A 98 5.05 3.65 1.16
N VAL A 99 3.75 3.57 1.48
CA VAL A 99 2.85 2.53 0.95
C VAL A 99 1.80 3.20 0.05
N ASN A 100 1.95 3.04 -1.25
CA ASN A 100 0.96 3.46 -2.24
C ASN A 100 -0.11 2.37 -2.37
N ASN A 101 -1.17 2.49 -1.57
CA ASN A 101 -2.27 1.52 -1.52
C ASN A 101 -3.61 2.10 -1.98
N ALA A 102 -3.84 3.40 -1.87
CA ALA A 102 -5.11 4.03 -2.28
C ALA A 102 -5.51 3.63 -3.71
N ALA A 103 -6.76 3.20 -3.89
CA ALA A 103 -7.25 2.82 -5.19
C ALA A 103 -8.78 2.89 -5.29
N ILE A 104 -9.25 3.27 -6.48
CA ILE A 104 -10.63 3.07 -6.90
C ILE A 104 -10.73 1.70 -7.57
N ILE A 105 -11.66 0.86 -7.06
CA ILE A 105 -12.05 -0.41 -7.67
C ILE A 105 -13.44 -0.21 -8.27
N HIS A 106 -13.55 -0.26 -9.58
CA HIS A 106 -14.85 -0.05 -10.26
C HIS A 106 -15.57 -1.38 -10.57
N PRO A 107 -16.89 -1.38 -10.78
CA PRO A 107 -17.63 -2.54 -11.28
C PRO A 107 -17.10 -3.05 -12.63
N ARG A 108 -17.55 -4.22 -13.09
CA ARG A 108 -17.22 -4.70 -14.42
C ARG A 108 -17.93 -3.89 -15.50
N ILE A 109 -17.16 -3.17 -16.32
CA ILE A 109 -17.65 -2.32 -17.41
C ILE A 109 -16.82 -2.62 -18.66
N ALA A 110 -17.46 -2.93 -19.78
CA ALA A 110 -16.76 -3.13 -21.05
C ALA A 110 -16.09 -1.83 -21.51
N VAL A 111 -14.96 -1.92 -22.21
CA VAL A 111 -14.23 -0.72 -22.67
C VAL A 111 -15.10 0.16 -23.57
N ALA A 112 -15.97 -0.43 -24.38
CA ALA A 112 -16.89 0.31 -25.27
C ALA A 112 -17.90 1.17 -24.50
N ASP A 113 -18.25 0.78 -23.28
CA ASP A 113 -19.26 1.44 -22.45
C ASP A 113 -18.63 2.20 -21.27
N PHE A 114 -17.30 2.27 -21.23
CA PHE A 114 -16.60 2.82 -20.08
C PHE A 114 -16.67 4.34 -20.08
N ASP A 115 -17.15 4.93 -18.99
CA ASP A 115 -17.20 6.38 -18.81
C ASP A 115 -15.78 6.99 -18.82
N PRO A 116 -15.48 7.95 -19.71
CA PRO A 116 -14.18 8.60 -19.75
C PRO A 116 -13.81 9.36 -18.47
N ASP A 117 -14.77 9.87 -17.71
CA ASP A 117 -14.48 10.58 -16.47
C ASP A 117 -14.11 9.58 -15.37
N LEU A 118 -14.85 8.48 -15.24
CA LEU A 118 -14.45 7.38 -14.35
C LEU A 118 -13.07 6.81 -14.72
N TRP A 119 -12.75 6.72 -16.01
CA TRP A 119 -11.42 6.31 -16.47
C TRP A 119 -10.34 7.25 -15.94
N ARG A 120 -10.52 8.57 -16.08
CA ARG A 120 -9.58 9.58 -15.59
C ARG A 120 -9.43 9.50 -14.07
N ASP A 121 -10.53 9.37 -13.33
CA ASP A 121 -10.50 9.24 -11.88
C ASP A 121 -9.71 8.04 -11.41
N VAL A 122 -9.93 6.87 -12.05
CA VAL A 122 -9.18 5.64 -11.73
C VAL A 122 -7.68 5.83 -12.02
N LEU A 123 -7.30 6.45 -13.15
CA LEU A 123 -5.91 6.74 -13.45
C LEU A 123 -5.31 7.72 -12.44
N ASN A 124 -6.03 8.80 -12.15
CA ASN A 124 -5.56 9.85 -11.25
C ASN A 124 -5.30 9.31 -9.84
N VAL A 125 -6.25 8.58 -9.25
CA VAL A 125 -6.06 8.05 -7.89
C VAL A 125 -5.05 6.90 -7.87
N ASN A 126 -5.20 5.90 -8.75
CA ASN A 126 -4.47 4.63 -8.61
C ASN A 126 -3.03 4.69 -9.13
N LEU A 127 -2.73 5.59 -10.05
CA LEU A 127 -1.41 5.66 -10.70
C LEU A 127 -0.76 7.02 -10.55
N THR A 128 -1.41 8.10 -10.99
CA THR A 128 -0.86 9.45 -10.91
C THR A 128 -0.65 9.86 -9.45
N GLY A 129 -1.62 9.59 -8.56
CA GLY A 129 -1.50 9.88 -7.14
C GLY A 129 -0.34 9.13 -6.47
N ALA A 130 -0.15 7.85 -6.81
CA ALA A 130 1.01 7.09 -6.33
C ALA A 130 2.34 7.67 -6.82
N PHE A 131 2.42 8.09 -8.08
CA PHE A 131 3.58 8.77 -8.64
C PHE A 131 3.86 10.09 -7.93
N LEU A 132 2.87 10.96 -7.78
CA LEU A 132 3.03 12.28 -7.15
C LEU A 132 3.40 12.15 -5.66
N THR A 133 2.75 11.23 -4.92
CA THR A 133 3.12 10.98 -3.52
C THR A 133 4.57 10.51 -3.41
N THR A 134 4.98 9.59 -4.30
CA THR A 134 6.37 9.13 -4.37
C THR A 134 7.32 10.29 -4.66
N GLN A 135 7.05 11.07 -5.71
CA GLN A 135 7.87 12.21 -6.10
C GLN A 135 8.06 13.21 -4.96
N ARG A 136 7.02 13.43 -4.14
CA ARG A 136 7.06 14.38 -3.04
C ARG A 136 7.94 13.92 -1.86
N VAL A 137 8.00 12.63 -1.57
CA VAL A 137 8.81 12.09 -0.45
C VAL A 137 10.26 11.75 -0.85
N LEU A 138 10.52 11.53 -2.13
CA LEU A 138 11.82 11.09 -2.65
C LEU A 138 13.01 12.00 -2.28
N PRO A 139 12.95 13.34 -2.38
CA PRO A 139 14.11 14.17 -2.07
C PRO A 139 14.69 13.89 -0.69
N ALA A 140 13.82 13.78 0.33
CA ALA A 140 14.26 13.51 1.69
C ALA A 140 14.78 12.06 1.88
N MET A 141 14.27 11.09 1.12
CA MET A 141 14.80 9.71 1.12
C MET A 141 16.20 9.67 0.47
N ILE A 142 16.38 10.36 -0.65
CA ILE A 142 17.67 10.45 -1.36
C ILE A 142 18.73 11.12 -0.47
N ASP A 143 18.41 12.24 0.13
CA ASP A 143 19.33 13.00 1.00
C ASP A 143 19.81 12.16 2.19
N ARG A 144 18.97 11.24 2.71
CA ARG A 144 19.31 10.37 3.83
C ARG A 144 19.93 9.03 3.44
N GLY A 145 19.91 8.69 2.15
CA GLY A 145 20.37 7.39 1.67
C GLY A 145 19.54 6.21 2.20
N TYR A 146 18.23 6.43 2.45
CA TYR A 146 17.33 5.41 2.98
C TYR A 146 15.88 5.66 2.56
N GLY A 147 15.21 4.61 2.12
CA GLY A 147 13.78 4.62 1.81
C GLY A 147 13.25 3.23 1.44
N LYS A 148 11.98 3.00 1.78
CA LYS A 148 11.22 1.80 1.38
C LYS A 148 9.92 2.26 0.72
N ILE A 149 9.74 1.93 -0.55
CA ILE A 149 8.52 2.26 -1.30
C ILE A 149 7.83 0.96 -1.68
N ILE A 150 6.57 0.83 -1.28
CA ILE A 150 5.77 -0.38 -1.50
C ILE A 150 4.51 0.02 -2.27
N ASN A 151 4.41 -0.45 -3.51
CA ASN A 151 3.26 -0.21 -4.36
C ASN A 151 2.29 -1.40 -4.30
N ILE A 152 1.05 -1.18 -3.86
CA ILE A 152 0.02 -2.23 -3.85
C ILE A 152 -0.60 -2.33 -5.23
N SER A 153 -0.05 -3.26 -6.04
CA SER A 153 -0.57 -3.60 -7.34
C SER A 153 -1.75 -4.60 -7.23
N SER A 154 -1.78 -5.64 -8.00
CA SER A 154 -2.82 -6.67 -8.00
C SER A 154 -2.40 -7.83 -8.92
N ILE A 155 -2.98 -9.02 -8.72
CA ILE A 155 -3.03 -10.06 -9.77
C ILE A 155 -3.58 -9.50 -11.10
N GLY A 156 -4.45 -8.49 -11.03
CA GLY A 156 -4.95 -7.76 -12.19
C GLY A 156 -3.89 -6.96 -12.95
N GLY A 157 -2.76 -6.62 -12.34
CA GLY A 157 -1.63 -5.98 -13.00
C GLY A 157 -0.77 -6.95 -13.83
N ARG A 158 -0.91 -8.27 -13.61
CA ARG A 158 -0.13 -9.30 -14.32
C ARG A 158 -0.69 -9.68 -15.68
N LYS A 159 -1.99 -9.48 -15.88
CA LYS A 159 -2.65 -9.81 -17.16
C LYS A 159 -3.92 -9.00 -17.38
N GLY A 160 -4.32 -8.82 -18.63
CA GLY A 160 -5.61 -8.25 -19.02
C GLY A 160 -6.79 -9.10 -18.52
N GLY A 161 -7.99 -8.54 -18.56
CA GLY A 161 -9.23 -9.23 -18.22
C GLY A 161 -10.45 -8.37 -18.51
N ALA A 162 -11.50 -9.00 -19.02
CA ALA A 162 -12.73 -8.32 -19.45
C ALA A 162 -13.37 -7.52 -18.30
N GLY A 163 -13.84 -6.33 -18.62
CA GLY A 163 -14.60 -5.46 -17.72
C GLY A 163 -13.80 -4.76 -16.63
N ARG A 164 -12.48 -4.85 -16.63
CA ARG A 164 -11.62 -4.25 -15.59
C ARG A 164 -10.49 -3.39 -16.19
N GLY A 165 -10.74 -2.77 -17.35
CA GLY A 165 -9.73 -2.08 -18.15
C GLY A 165 -8.95 -1.04 -17.35
N ALA A 166 -9.61 0.00 -16.83
CA ALA A 166 -8.97 1.11 -16.12
C ALA A 166 -8.16 0.61 -14.90
N TYR A 167 -8.79 -0.18 -14.03
CA TYR A 167 -8.12 -0.74 -12.85
C TYR A 167 -6.87 -1.55 -13.21
N ARG A 168 -6.97 -2.47 -14.18
CA ARG A 168 -5.85 -3.33 -14.55
C ARG A 168 -4.71 -2.56 -15.20
N VAL A 169 -5.02 -1.55 -16.03
CA VAL A 169 -4.01 -0.66 -16.60
C VAL A 169 -3.22 0.06 -15.51
N THR A 170 -3.91 0.61 -14.50
CA THR A 170 -3.22 1.28 -13.40
C THR A 170 -2.36 0.31 -12.57
N LYS A 171 -2.84 -0.91 -12.32
CA LYS A 171 -2.08 -1.90 -11.56
C LYS A 171 -0.88 -2.48 -12.33
N ALA A 172 -0.97 -2.59 -13.65
CA ALA A 172 0.18 -2.88 -14.52
C ALA A 172 1.16 -1.70 -14.55
N GLY A 173 0.65 -0.46 -14.63
CA GLY A 173 1.47 0.75 -14.55
C GLY A 173 2.26 0.86 -13.24
N LEU A 174 1.67 0.48 -12.10
CA LEU A 174 2.40 0.44 -10.82
C LEU A 174 3.55 -0.57 -10.80
N ILE A 175 3.43 -1.72 -11.48
CA ILE A 175 4.53 -2.68 -11.62
C ILE A 175 5.67 -2.04 -12.42
N SER A 176 5.37 -1.46 -13.58
CA SER A 176 6.38 -0.78 -14.41
C SER A 176 7.02 0.41 -13.68
N LEU A 177 6.22 1.22 -12.95
CA LEU A 177 6.73 2.31 -12.13
C LEU A 177 7.66 1.80 -11.02
N THR A 178 7.35 0.67 -10.40
CA THR A 178 8.20 0.01 -9.39
C THR A 178 9.58 -0.34 -9.95
N GLU A 179 9.61 -0.96 -11.14
CA GLU A 179 10.86 -1.36 -11.81
C GLU A 179 11.69 -0.13 -12.20
N THR A 180 11.05 0.91 -12.73
CA THR A 180 11.70 2.18 -13.10
C THR A 180 12.32 2.86 -11.87
N LEU A 181 11.53 3.06 -10.82
CA LEU A 181 12.00 3.71 -9.59
C LEU A 181 13.11 2.90 -8.92
N ALA A 182 13.03 1.57 -8.92
CA ALA A 182 14.08 0.73 -8.37
C ALA A 182 15.41 0.91 -9.12
N ALA A 183 15.37 0.99 -10.45
CA ALA A 183 16.57 1.22 -11.26
C ALA A 183 17.18 2.61 -11.01
N GLU A 184 16.34 3.65 -10.88
CA GLU A 184 16.80 5.01 -10.63
C GLU A 184 17.33 5.24 -9.21
N LEU A 185 16.81 4.49 -8.21
CA LEU A 185 17.00 4.80 -6.79
C LEU A 185 17.92 3.80 -6.06
N TYR A 186 18.37 2.74 -6.71
CA TYR A 186 19.21 1.72 -6.11
C TYR A 186 20.50 2.29 -5.48
N GLU A 187 21.19 3.17 -6.20
CA GLU A 187 22.44 3.79 -5.72
C GLU A 187 22.25 4.71 -4.52
N PHE A 188 21.01 5.15 -4.27
CA PHE A 188 20.65 5.99 -3.11
C PHE A 188 20.20 5.16 -1.90
N GLY A 189 20.33 3.83 -1.93
CA GLY A 189 19.92 2.97 -0.81
C GLY A 189 18.40 2.88 -0.60
N ILE A 190 17.60 3.16 -1.63
CA ILE A 190 16.14 3.11 -1.59
C ILE A 190 15.65 1.83 -2.27
N ASN A 191 14.83 1.05 -1.56
CA ASN A 191 14.20 -0.14 -2.12
C ASN A 191 12.77 0.19 -2.58
N VAL A 192 12.43 -0.21 -3.79
CA VAL A 192 11.09 -0.03 -4.36
C VAL A 192 10.56 -1.37 -4.83
N ASN A 193 9.44 -1.81 -4.25
CA ASN A 193 8.84 -3.10 -4.59
C ASN A 193 7.32 -2.97 -4.76
N ALA A 194 6.72 -3.89 -5.49
CA ALA A 194 5.28 -4.02 -5.58
C ALA A 194 4.80 -5.32 -4.92
N ILE A 195 3.62 -5.28 -4.33
CA ILE A 195 2.87 -6.47 -3.94
C ILE A 195 1.72 -6.62 -4.93
N CYS A 196 1.49 -7.82 -5.42
CA CYS A 196 0.37 -8.16 -6.30
C CYS A 196 -0.61 -9.08 -5.56
N PRO A 197 -1.56 -8.54 -4.78
CA PRO A 197 -2.55 -9.37 -4.11
C PRO A 197 -3.45 -10.11 -5.09
N GLY A 198 -3.84 -11.34 -4.73
CA GLY A 198 -4.99 -12.02 -5.31
C GLY A 198 -6.30 -11.51 -4.74
N GLY A 199 -7.34 -12.33 -4.76
CA GLY A 199 -8.61 -12.00 -4.11
C GLY A 199 -8.43 -11.85 -2.60
N THR A 200 -8.65 -10.64 -2.09
CA THR A 200 -8.52 -10.31 -0.67
C THR A 200 -9.86 -9.78 -0.16
N ASP A 201 -10.31 -10.26 1.00
CA ASP A 201 -11.60 -9.93 1.58
C ASP A 201 -11.59 -8.52 2.19
N THR A 202 -11.87 -7.53 1.36
CA THR A 202 -11.95 -6.12 1.75
C THR A 202 -13.33 -5.56 1.42
N GLU A 203 -13.69 -4.45 2.06
CA GLU A 203 -14.93 -3.74 1.77
C GLU A 203 -15.01 -3.36 0.28
N GLY A 204 -13.94 -2.79 -0.28
CA GLY A 204 -13.90 -2.40 -1.69
C GLY A 204 -13.98 -3.61 -2.65
N PHE A 205 -13.47 -4.78 -2.25
CA PHE A 205 -13.66 -6.01 -3.01
C PHE A 205 -15.13 -6.46 -2.97
N ARG A 206 -15.74 -6.49 -1.79
CA ARG A 206 -17.14 -6.92 -1.63
C ARG A 206 -18.08 -6.02 -2.45
N GLU A 207 -17.90 -4.71 -2.38
CA GLU A 207 -18.66 -3.73 -3.16
C GLU A 207 -18.48 -3.93 -4.67
N ALA A 208 -17.24 -4.00 -5.15
CA ALA A 208 -16.92 -4.09 -6.59
C ALA A 208 -17.36 -5.42 -7.23
N PHE A 209 -17.49 -6.50 -6.44
CA PHE A 209 -17.87 -7.82 -6.92
C PHE A 209 -19.28 -8.25 -6.47
N ASN A 210 -19.99 -7.41 -5.70
CA ASN A 210 -21.30 -7.67 -5.11
C ASN A 210 -21.33 -9.04 -4.39
N THR A 211 -20.45 -9.22 -3.41
CA THR A 211 -20.24 -10.48 -2.67
C THR A 211 -20.18 -10.22 -1.17
N THR A 212 -20.46 -11.25 -0.38
CA THR A 212 -20.30 -11.22 1.08
C THR A 212 -18.88 -11.63 1.54
N GLY A 213 -17.94 -11.72 0.60
CA GLY A 213 -16.53 -11.97 0.90
C GLY A 213 -16.22 -13.43 1.24
N ARG A 214 -15.45 -13.68 2.31
CA ARG A 214 -14.98 -15.02 2.69
C ARG A 214 -16.11 -15.99 3.05
N SER A 215 -17.27 -15.51 3.43
CA SER A 215 -18.44 -16.37 3.68
C SER A 215 -18.94 -17.09 2.41
N GLU A 216 -18.81 -16.46 1.23
CA GLU A 216 -19.11 -17.07 -0.07
C GLU A 216 -17.88 -17.72 -0.71
N ASN A 217 -16.69 -17.13 -0.51
CA ASN A 217 -15.45 -17.61 -1.09
C ASN A 217 -14.33 -17.71 -0.03
N PRO A 218 -14.19 -18.88 0.61
CA PRO A 218 -13.15 -19.12 1.62
C PRO A 218 -11.70 -19.03 1.09
N LYS A 219 -11.52 -19.01 -0.24
CA LYS A 219 -10.19 -18.84 -0.87
C LYS A 219 -9.70 -17.38 -0.85
N LEU A 220 -10.55 -16.41 -0.50
CA LEU A 220 -10.12 -15.02 -0.33
C LEU A 220 -9.16 -14.89 0.84
N MET A 221 -8.09 -14.15 0.61
CA MET A 221 -7.12 -13.85 1.67
C MET A 221 -7.69 -12.87 2.70
N ASP A 222 -7.13 -12.92 3.90
CA ASP A 222 -7.30 -11.87 4.90
C ASP A 222 -6.39 -10.67 4.54
N PRO A 223 -6.82 -9.42 4.69
CA PRO A 223 -5.95 -8.26 4.54
C PRO A 223 -4.66 -8.33 5.38
N ALA A 224 -4.68 -8.99 6.54
CA ALA A 224 -3.51 -9.19 7.39
C ALA A 224 -2.41 -10.00 6.68
N GLU A 225 -2.75 -10.96 5.82
CA GLU A 225 -1.76 -11.74 5.07
C GLU A 225 -0.96 -10.85 4.10
N ILE A 226 -1.57 -9.81 3.55
CA ILE A 226 -0.88 -8.81 2.71
C ILE A 226 -0.06 -7.86 3.57
N ALA A 227 -0.55 -7.51 4.76
CA ALA A 227 0.16 -6.63 5.68
C ALA A 227 1.48 -7.27 6.18
N GLU A 228 1.53 -8.58 6.39
CA GLU A 228 2.77 -9.30 6.71
C GLU A 228 3.82 -9.19 5.61
N VAL A 229 3.42 -9.33 4.34
CA VAL A 229 4.33 -9.14 3.20
C VAL A 229 4.83 -7.69 3.14
N ALA A 230 3.93 -6.72 3.37
CA ALA A 230 4.28 -5.31 3.39
C ALA A 230 5.23 -4.98 4.56
N LEU A 231 5.01 -5.56 5.74
CA LEU A 231 5.89 -5.40 6.90
C LEU A 231 7.30 -5.94 6.63
N PHE A 232 7.40 -7.12 6.03
CA PHE A 232 8.68 -7.67 5.60
C PHE A 232 9.41 -6.72 4.62
N LEU A 233 8.71 -6.21 3.60
CA LEU A 233 9.30 -5.29 2.61
C LEU A 233 9.67 -3.92 3.19
N ALA A 234 8.99 -3.47 4.24
CA ALA A 234 9.29 -2.23 4.96
C ALA A 234 10.53 -2.36 5.86
N SER A 235 10.86 -3.56 6.28
CA SER A 235 11.96 -3.84 7.23
C SER A 235 13.32 -3.95 6.53
N ASP A 236 14.39 -3.88 7.33
CA ASP A 236 15.75 -4.09 6.84
C ASP A 236 16.03 -5.54 6.43
N ALA A 237 15.17 -6.50 6.83
CA ALA A 237 15.26 -7.89 6.40
C ALA A 237 15.10 -8.07 4.88
N SER A 238 14.48 -7.10 4.20
CA SER A 238 14.29 -7.08 2.74
C SER A 238 15.30 -6.21 1.99
N SER A 239 16.40 -5.78 2.61
CA SER A 239 17.36 -4.81 2.05
C SER A 239 17.95 -5.21 0.67
N SER A 240 18.03 -6.50 0.38
CA SER A 240 18.49 -7.02 -0.92
C SER A 240 17.38 -7.11 -1.99
N ILE A 241 16.13 -6.79 -1.64
CA ILE A 241 14.97 -6.92 -2.53
C ILE A 241 14.57 -5.54 -3.04
N THR A 242 14.70 -5.30 -4.34
CA THR A 242 14.23 -4.09 -5.01
C THR A 242 13.88 -4.39 -6.47
N GLY A 243 12.95 -3.64 -7.06
CA GLY A 243 12.50 -3.80 -8.43
C GLY A 243 11.63 -5.04 -8.67
N THR A 244 11.12 -5.67 -7.61
CA THR A 244 10.31 -6.87 -7.76
C THR A 244 8.83 -6.60 -7.52
N ALA A 245 7.99 -7.38 -8.21
CA ALA A 245 6.56 -7.44 -7.95
C ALA A 245 6.24 -8.84 -7.38
N ILE A 246 5.94 -8.88 -6.09
CA ILE A 246 5.70 -10.12 -5.35
C ILE A 246 4.27 -10.57 -5.53
N ASP A 247 4.08 -11.75 -6.08
CA ASP A 247 2.76 -12.36 -6.23
C ASP A 247 2.30 -12.95 -4.89
N SER A 248 1.30 -12.32 -4.28
CA SER A 248 0.65 -12.77 -3.05
C SER A 248 -0.79 -13.15 -3.37
N PHE A 249 -0.98 -14.33 -3.98
CA PHE A 249 -2.27 -14.74 -4.54
C PHE A 249 -3.11 -15.61 -3.61
N GLY A 250 -2.50 -16.21 -2.57
CA GLY A 250 -3.19 -17.12 -1.69
C GLY A 250 -3.91 -18.22 -2.45
N GLY A 251 -5.13 -18.53 -2.06
CA GLY A 251 -5.99 -19.50 -2.75
C GLY A 251 -6.45 -19.08 -4.15
N SER A 252 -6.22 -17.82 -4.56
CA SER A 252 -6.54 -17.30 -5.89
C SER A 252 -5.41 -17.54 -6.91
N ASN A 253 -4.37 -18.28 -6.55
CA ASN A 253 -3.24 -18.56 -7.45
C ASN A 253 -3.73 -19.34 -8.68
N PRO A 254 -3.43 -18.85 -9.91
CA PRO A 254 -3.82 -19.53 -11.15
C PRO A 254 -3.29 -20.96 -11.30
N LEU A 255 -2.26 -21.33 -10.53
CA LEU A 255 -1.73 -22.70 -10.50
C LEU A 255 -2.65 -23.71 -9.79
N PHE A 256 -3.62 -23.23 -9.01
CA PHE A 256 -4.50 -24.09 -8.22
C PHE A 256 -5.89 -24.32 -8.86
N GLY A 257 -6.06 -23.96 -10.12
CA GLY A 257 -7.29 -24.25 -10.89
C GLY A 257 -7.90 -23.11 -11.54
#